data_5458bff5bc0332b7957f2bb98c3b691c
#
_entry.id   5458bff5bc0332b7957f2bb98c3b691c
#
_cell.length_a   1.000
_cell.length_b   1.000
_cell.length_c   1.000
_cell.angle_alpha   90.00
_cell.angle_beta   90.00
_cell.angle_gamma   90.00
#
_symmetry.space_group_name_H-M   'P 1'
#
loop_
_entity.id
_entity.type
_entity.pdbx_description
1 polymer ?
#
loop_
_entity_poly.entity_id
_entity_poly.type
_entity_poly.pdbx_seq_one_letter_code
_entity_poly.pdbx_strand_id
1 'polypeptide(L)'
;MPEPQSTLFFLLMMVLFGGLIWWMVVARQLVFRVLAACLAFVPAMMFGVAAVNKYYDYYQNWHAAIEDLTNQGPQAVVVRSTKKLGPGFGSFLGRAVNISLARQQGVLVTAHIHGNASNISRQVYVYLPPEYFQTAYAKYRFPAIELIHGFPGQPVDWITVLDVNSLLDSLVSQGRAKPAVLVMPDANGGRGISLQCLNQAGGPADATYLAKDLPSFISRHLRVQKPGLGWGIAGYSEGGFCAANLGLQYGGVYSYAGVLSGYFVPSDNQLTDPSRKVSPFGGNRGLALQNTPQAEIKLLPAGHPIPQFWLGAGRLDSADVRSATYFDLLLANRQPSVRVKFVPGGGHTMLTWRALLPPMLEWMSQGLATQVSLHDARLAREHAAAVAAAKRHKLAEQEKLQAHQKAALPHKTPQHK
;
A
#
# COMPACT_ATOMS: atom_id res chain seq x y z
N MET A 1 -32.32 -5.44 -13.76
CA MET A 1 -31.49 -4.94 -14.88
C MET A 1 -30.39 -5.97 -15.10
N PRO A 2 -30.01 -6.34 -16.33
CA PRO A 2 -28.88 -7.21 -16.53
C PRO A 2 -27.60 -6.58 -15.94
N GLU A 3 -26.69 -7.39 -15.45
CA GLU A 3 -25.42 -6.90 -14.86
C GLU A 3 -24.56 -6.16 -15.89
N PRO A 4 -23.76 -5.16 -15.50
CA PRO A 4 -23.05 -4.25 -16.41
C PRO A 4 -22.03 -4.94 -17.31
N GLN A 5 -21.59 -6.15 -16.95
CA GLN A 5 -20.65 -6.94 -17.74
C GLN A 5 -21.32 -8.04 -18.57
N SER A 6 -22.65 -8.23 -18.43
CA SER A 6 -23.38 -9.31 -19.09
C SER A 6 -23.55 -9.05 -20.59
N THR A 7 -23.46 -10.12 -21.39
CA THR A 7 -23.75 -10.05 -22.83
C THR A 7 -25.16 -9.52 -23.12
N LEU A 8 -26.10 -9.86 -22.24
CA LEU A 8 -27.47 -9.37 -22.36
C LEU A 8 -27.58 -7.85 -22.23
N PHE A 9 -26.79 -7.24 -21.33
CA PHE A 9 -26.75 -5.79 -21.19
C PHE A 9 -26.26 -5.12 -22.47
N PHE A 10 -25.15 -5.61 -23.04
CA PHE A 10 -24.61 -5.06 -24.30
C PHE A 10 -25.58 -5.21 -25.47
N LEU A 11 -26.26 -6.37 -25.58
CA LEU A 11 -27.27 -6.57 -26.61
C LEU A 11 -28.45 -5.61 -26.46
N LEU A 12 -28.93 -5.39 -25.23
CA LEU A 12 -30.01 -4.42 -24.96
C LEU A 12 -29.61 -3.00 -25.35
N MET A 13 -28.37 -2.57 -25.01
CA MET A 13 -27.90 -1.24 -25.39
C MET A 13 -27.81 -1.09 -26.92
N MET A 14 -27.34 -2.12 -27.63
CA MET A 14 -27.30 -2.11 -29.10
C MET A 14 -28.70 -2.04 -29.72
N VAL A 15 -29.66 -2.81 -29.21
CA VAL A 15 -31.05 -2.80 -29.71
C VAL A 15 -31.70 -1.44 -29.46
N LEU A 16 -31.54 -0.87 -28.27
CA LEU A 16 -32.08 0.46 -27.95
C LEU A 16 -31.45 1.55 -28.82
N PHE A 17 -30.16 1.52 -29.00
CA PHE A 17 -29.44 2.46 -29.88
C PHE A 17 -29.95 2.34 -31.32
N GLY A 18 -29.99 1.12 -31.87
CA GLY A 18 -30.50 0.85 -33.23
C GLY A 18 -31.94 1.30 -33.44
N GLY A 19 -32.82 1.02 -32.47
CA GLY A 19 -34.20 1.47 -32.47
C GLY A 19 -34.37 2.99 -32.49
N LEU A 20 -33.55 3.70 -31.70
CA LEU A 20 -33.55 5.16 -31.65
C LEU A 20 -32.99 5.77 -32.95
N ILE A 21 -31.97 5.19 -33.54
CA ILE A 21 -31.45 5.58 -34.86
C ILE A 21 -32.52 5.35 -35.95
N TRP A 22 -33.17 4.18 -35.95
CA TRP A 22 -34.26 3.92 -36.87
C TRP A 22 -35.39 4.92 -36.70
N TRP A 23 -35.82 5.22 -35.46
CA TRP A 23 -36.84 6.25 -35.19
C TRP A 23 -36.42 7.63 -35.70
N MET A 24 -35.14 8.03 -35.49
CA MET A 24 -34.58 9.27 -36.04
C MET A 24 -34.72 9.36 -37.56
N VAL A 25 -34.52 8.25 -38.27
CA VAL A 25 -34.61 8.22 -39.76
C VAL A 25 -36.04 8.33 -40.22
N VAL A 26 -37.00 7.60 -39.61
CA VAL A 26 -38.37 7.50 -40.06
C VAL A 26 -39.28 8.63 -39.56
N ALA A 27 -38.91 9.35 -38.52
CA ALA A 27 -39.73 10.44 -37.98
C ALA A 27 -39.90 11.57 -39.00
N ARG A 28 -41.13 12.02 -39.22
CA ARG A 28 -41.43 13.07 -40.18
C ARG A 28 -41.12 14.48 -39.68
N GLN A 29 -41.26 14.71 -38.37
CA GLN A 29 -41.01 16.03 -37.75
C GLN A 29 -39.59 16.15 -37.21
N LEU A 30 -38.95 17.31 -37.46
CA LEU A 30 -37.58 17.58 -37.04
C LEU A 30 -37.41 17.43 -35.53
N VAL A 31 -38.39 17.86 -34.73
CA VAL A 31 -38.35 17.74 -33.26
C VAL A 31 -38.15 16.30 -32.80
N PHE A 32 -38.86 15.34 -33.40
CA PHE A 32 -38.72 13.91 -33.06
C PHE A 32 -37.39 13.33 -33.52
N ARG A 33 -36.83 13.83 -34.64
CA ARG A 33 -35.47 13.44 -35.09
C ARG A 33 -34.40 13.89 -34.10
N VAL A 34 -34.48 15.16 -33.67
CA VAL A 34 -33.57 15.69 -32.69
C VAL A 34 -33.69 14.99 -31.36
N LEU A 35 -34.92 14.74 -30.90
CA LEU A 35 -35.19 14.00 -29.67
C LEU A 35 -34.61 12.57 -29.73
N ALA A 36 -34.83 11.85 -30.83
CA ALA A 36 -34.30 10.50 -31.01
C ALA A 36 -32.77 10.50 -31.05
N ALA A 37 -32.13 11.48 -31.68
CA ALA A 37 -30.68 11.64 -31.68
C ALA A 37 -30.13 11.87 -30.28
N CYS A 38 -30.73 12.78 -29.50
CA CYS A 38 -30.36 13.03 -28.11
C CYS A 38 -30.52 11.79 -27.23
N LEU A 39 -31.65 11.07 -27.39
CA LEU A 39 -31.89 9.84 -26.62
C LEU A 39 -30.95 8.69 -27.01
N ALA A 40 -30.52 8.60 -28.29
CA ALA A 40 -29.58 7.58 -28.74
C ALA A 40 -28.19 7.72 -28.11
N PHE A 41 -27.82 8.93 -27.66
CA PHE A 41 -26.55 9.17 -26.96
C PHE A 41 -26.47 8.39 -25.64
N VAL A 42 -27.59 8.20 -24.94
CA VAL A 42 -27.65 7.49 -23.64
C VAL A 42 -27.18 6.04 -23.75
N PRO A 43 -27.85 5.16 -24.57
CA PRO A 43 -27.39 3.78 -24.70
C PRO A 43 -26.00 3.66 -25.32
N ALA A 44 -25.57 4.57 -26.20
CA ALA A 44 -24.22 4.60 -26.72
C ALA A 44 -23.17 4.88 -25.61
N MET A 45 -23.43 5.86 -24.75
CA MET A 45 -22.58 6.19 -23.62
C MET A 45 -22.55 5.04 -22.60
N MET A 46 -23.71 4.48 -22.25
CA MET A 46 -23.79 3.33 -21.35
C MET A 46 -23.05 2.10 -21.89
N PHE A 47 -23.14 1.85 -23.19
CA PHE A 47 -22.37 0.79 -23.84
C PHE A 47 -20.87 1.03 -23.71
N GLY A 48 -20.40 2.26 -24.00
CA GLY A 48 -18.98 2.62 -23.88
C GLY A 48 -18.44 2.47 -22.47
N VAL A 49 -19.15 3.00 -21.48
CA VAL A 49 -18.78 2.87 -20.06
C VAL A 49 -18.76 1.42 -19.63
N ALA A 50 -19.78 0.62 -20.00
CA ALA A 50 -19.81 -0.81 -19.66
C ALA A 50 -18.71 -1.61 -20.37
N ALA A 51 -18.33 -1.24 -21.60
CA ALA A 51 -17.22 -1.87 -22.31
C ALA A 51 -15.87 -1.63 -21.62
N VAL A 52 -15.65 -0.39 -21.19
CA VAL A 52 -14.46 -0.06 -20.36
C VAL A 52 -14.48 -0.81 -19.04
N ASN A 53 -15.63 -0.83 -18.35
CA ASN A 53 -15.80 -1.59 -17.12
C ASN A 53 -15.51 -3.09 -17.31
N LYS A 54 -16.00 -3.67 -18.41
CA LYS A 54 -15.76 -5.08 -18.73
C LYS A 54 -14.29 -5.36 -19.06
N TYR A 55 -13.62 -4.44 -19.72
CA TYR A 55 -12.21 -4.58 -20.07
C TYR A 55 -11.29 -4.61 -18.84
N TYR A 56 -11.56 -3.73 -17.85
CA TYR A 56 -10.77 -3.64 -16.62
C TYR A 56 -11.31 -4.49 -15.47
N ASP A 57 -12.48 -5.12 -15.62
CA ASP A 57 -13.18 -5.87 -14.55
C ASP A 57 -13.39 -5.06 -13.26
N TYR A 58 -13.69 -3.75 -13.40
CA TYR A 58 -13.83 -2.86 -12.24
C TYR A 58 -15.02 -3.27 -11.37
N TYR A 59 -16.24 -3.18 -11.90
CA TYR A 59 -17.48 -3.52 -11.19
C TYR A 59 -18.10 -4.75 -11.81
N GLN A 60 -18.23 -5.83 -11.05
CA GLN A 60 -18.84 -7.08 -11.50
C GLN A 60 -20.37 -7.00 -11.57
N ASN A 61 -20.96 -6.14 -10.72
CA ASN A 61 -22.40 -5.94 -10.62
C ASN A 61 -22.75 -4.47 -10.34
N TRP A 62 -24.03 -4.12 -10.53
CA TRP A 62 -24.53 -2.77 -10.29
C TRP A 62 -24.41 -2.35 -8.82
N HIS A 63 -24.50 -3.29 -7.89
CA HIS A 63 -24.38 -3.00 -6.47
C HIS A 63 -23.01 -2.43 -6.13
N ALA A 64 -21.95 -3.09 -6.58
CA ALA A 64 -20.58 -2.60 -6.41
C ALA A 64 -20.36 -1.22 -7.06
N ALA A 65 -20.91 -1.00 -8.26
CA ALA A 65 -20.81 0.30 -8.92
C ALA A 65 -21.56 1.41 -8.15
N ILE A 66 -22.76 1.12 -7.62
CA ILE A 66 -23.56 2.07 -6.85
C ILE A 66 -22.91 2.35 -5.50
N GLU A 67 -22.42 1.33 -4.81
CA GLU A 67 -21.71 1.50 -3.52
C GLU A 67 -20.53 2.45 -3.67
N ASP A 68 -19.73 2.29 -4.72
CA ASP A 68 -18.59 3.15 -5.00
C ASP A 68 -19.03 4.58 -5.35
N LEU A 69 -19.98 4.73 -6.28
CA LEU A 69 -20.53 6.03 -6.68
C LEU A 69 -21.22 6.78 -5.53
N THR A 70 -21.86 6.07 -4.61
CA THR A 70 -22.55 6.65 -3.45
C THR A 70 -21.66 6.75 -2.23
N ASN A 71 -20.41 6.31 -2.32
CA ASN A 71 -19.47 6.26 -1.20
C ASN A 71 -20.03 5.45 0.00
N GLN A 72 -20.89 4.49 -0.25
CA GLN A 72 -21.47 3.54 0.71
C GLN A 72 -20.59 2.29 0.81
N GLY A 73 -19.28 2.48 0.82
CA GLY A 73 -18.30 1.39 0.86
C GLY A 73 -18.40 0.54 2.13
N PRO A 74 -17.58 -0.52 2.22
CA PRO A 74 -17.80 -1.70 3.02
C PRO A 74 -17.81 -1.46 4.53
N GLN A 75 -18.19 -2.50 5.25
CA GLN A 75 -18.48 -2.66 6.68
C GLN A 75 -17.32 -2.30 7.63
N ALA A 76 -16.82 -1.08 7.57
CA ALA A 76 -15.94 -0.52 8.59
C ALA A 76 -16.55 0.76 9.15
N VAL A 77 -16.26 1.09 10.41
CA VAL A 77 -16.67 2.36 10.99
C VAL A 77 -15.93 3.48 10.27
N VAL A 78 -16.62 4.23 9.41
CA VAL A 78 -16.01 5.32 8.65
C VAL A 78 -15.87 6.56 9.49
N VAL A 79 -14.65 7.01 9.71
CA VAL A 79 -14.34 8.27 10.38
C VAL A 79 -13.70 9.24 9.38
N ARG A 80 -14.43 10.29 9.01
CA ARG A 80 -13.94 11.33 8.11
C ARG A 80 -13.41 12.52 8.90
N SER A 81 -12.17 12.94 8.63
CA SER A 81 -11.64 14.20 9.12
C SER A 81 -11.58 15.23 8.00
N THR A 82 -12.32 16.31 8.14
CA THR A 82 -12.28 17.45 7.22
C THR A 82 -11.13 18.42 7.53
N LYS A 83 -10.43 18.21 8.64
CA LYS A 83 -9.30 19.06 9.06
C LYS A 83 -7.97 18.37 8.74
N LYS A 84 -6.93 19.16 8.45
CA LYS A 84 -5.55 18.66 8.39
C LYS A 84 -5.23 17.98 9.71
N LEU A 85 -4.89 16.70 9.66
CA LEU A 85 -4.55 15.94 10.86
C LEU A 85 -3.13 16.29 11.28
N GLY A 86 -2.97 16.60 12.54
CA GLY A 86 -1.72 16.96 13.21
C GLY A 86 -1.52 16.15 14.50
N PRO A 87 -0.76 16.71 15.49
CA PRO A 87 -0.45 16.07 16.77
C PRO A 87 -1.69 15.77 17.60
N GLY A 88 -2.70 15.31 17.33
CA GLY A 88 -3.95 14.97 18.03
C GLY A 88 -4.75 13.86 17.36
N PHE A 89 -4.17 13.22 16.34
CA PHE A 89 -4.87 12.20 15.56
C PHE A 89 -5.37 11.01 16.42
N GLY A 90 -4.54 10.52 17.33
CA GLY A 90 -4.93 9.45 18.26
C GLY A 90 -6.07 9.83 19.19
N SER A 91 -6.07 11.07 19.70
CA SER A 91 -7.16 11.60 20.54
C SER A 91 -8.43 11.92 19.73
N PHE A 92 -8.29 12.26 18.45
CA PHE A 92 -9.43 12.39 17.54
C PHE A 92 -10.12 11.05 17.31
N LEU A 93 -9.37 9.99 17.02
CA LEU A 93 -9.90 8.63 16.89
C LEU A 93 -10.65 8.19 18.15
N GLY A 94 -10.07 8.39 19.33
CA GLY A 94 -10.69 7.99 20.61
C GLY A 94 -12.02 8.67 20.91
N ARG A 95 -12.30 9.85 20.33
CA ARG A 95 -13.59 10.57 20.49
C ARG A 95 -14.60 10.25 19.40
N ALA A 96 -14.13 9.93 18.20
CA ALA A 96 -14.98 9.77 17.01
C ALA A 96 -15.46 8.33 16.79
N VAL A 97 -14.86 7.35 17.47
CA VAL A 97 -15.05 5.92 17.19
C VAL A 97 -15.93 5.26 18.25
N ASN A 98 -16.97 4.56 17.80
CA ASN A 98 -17.68 3.59 18.64
C ASN A 98 -16.80 2.36 18.84
N ILE A 99 -16.17 2.25 20.00
CA ILE A 99 -15.19 1.19 20.32
C ILE A 99 -15.79 -0.21 20.25
N SER A 100 -17.06 -0.38 20.63
CA SER A 100 -17.72 -1.69 20.59
C SER A 100 -17.83 -2.20 19.15
N LEU A 101 -18.24 -1.33 18.22
CA LEU A 101 -18.35 -1.64 16.81
C LEU A 101 -16.98 -1.81 16.15
N ALA A 102 -16.02 -0.95 16.51
CA ALA A 102 -14.64 -1.01 16.01
C ALA A 102 -13.92 -2.32 16.35
N ARG A 103 -14.24 -2.93 17.50
CA ARG A 103 -13.72 -4.24 17.89
C ARG A 103 -14.21 -5.40 17.02
N GLN A 104 -15.27 -5.20 16.26
CA GLN A 104 -15.89 -6.22 15.41
C GLN A 104 -15.55 -6.01 13.92
N GLN A 105 -15.48 -4.75 13.47
CA GLN A 105 -15.44 -4.39 12.06
C GLN A 105 -14.20 -3.56 11.66
N GLY A 106 -13.33 -3.21 12.63
CA GLY A 106 -12.26 -2.27 12.38
C GLY A 106 -12.76 -0.84 12.12
N VAL A 107 -11.85 0.04 11.72
CA VAL A 107 -12.15 1.45 11.43
C VAL A 107 -11.44 1.89 10.17
N LEU A 108 -12.18 2.44 9.23
CA LEU A 108 -11.63 3.14 8.07
C LEU A 108 -11.58 4.63 8.34
N VAL A 109 -10.40 5.21 8.36
CA VAL A 109 -10.17 6.64 8.53
C VAL A 109 -9.83 7.26 7.19
N THR A 110 -10.54 8.34 6.84
CA THR A 110 -10.20 9.18 5.68
C THR A 110 -9.67 10.51 6.17
N ALA A 111 -8.49 10.88 5.72
CA ALA A 111 -7.83 12.10 6.17
C ALA A 111 -6.95 12.73 5.08
N HIS A 112 -6.73 14.06 5.17
CA HIS A 112 -5.68 14.72 4.42
C HIS A 112 -4.42 14.80 5.29
N ILE A 113 -3.36 14.14 4.83
CA ILE A 113 -2.07 14.13 5.52
C ILE A 113 -1.10 15.06 4.78
N HIS A 114 -0.54 16.00 5.52
CA HIS A 114 0.48 16.92 5.00
C HIS A 114 1.88 16.36 5.27
N GLY A 115 2.70 16.28 4.21
CA GLY A 115 4.10 15.92 4.25
C GLY A 115 4.98 17.16 4.38
N ASN A 116 5.79 17.21 5.44
CA ASN A 116 6.66 18.36 5.68
C ASN A 116 7.89 18.39 4.74
N ALA A 117 8.41 17.24 4.36
CA ALA A 117 9.59 17.16 3.49
C ALA A 117 9.22 17.37 2.01
N SER A 118 8.07 16.87 1.59
CA SER A 118 7.58 16.97 0.21
C SER A 118 6.76 18.23 -0.05
N ASN A 119 6.22 18.86 1.01
CA ASN A 119 5.20 19.93 0.94
C ASN A 119 3.93 19.50 0.18
N ILE A 120 3.64 18.18 0.17
CA ILE A 120 2.44 17.60 -0.45
C ILE A 120 1.37 17.39 0.62
N SER A 121 0.10 17.65 0.28
CA SER A 121 -1.04 17.32 1.12
C SER A 121 -2.04 16.54 0.29
N ARG A 122 -2.29 15.26 0.66
CA ARG A 122 -3.16 14.36 -0.09
C ARG A 122 -4.10 13.60 0.82
N GLN A 123 -5.17 13.11 0.21
CA GLN A 123 -6.09 12.19 0.84
C GLN A 123 -5.41 10.83 1.07
N VAL A 124 -5.64 10.28 2.25
CA VAL A 124 -5.15 8.96 2.64
C VAL A 124 -6.29 8.23 3.35
N TYR A 125 -6.52 6.98 2.95
CA TYR A 125 -7.36 6.06 3.72
C TYR A 125 -6.46 5.22 4.60
N VAL A 126 -6.85 5.06 5.86
CA VAL A 126 -6.12 4.21 6.82
C VAL A 126 -7.12 3.24 7.43
N TYR A 127 -6.90 1.96 7.20
CA TYR A 127 -7.68 0.92 7.85
C TYR A 127 -6.99 0.42 9.11
N LEU A 128 -7.70 0.48 10.23
CA LEU A 128 -7.30 -0.05 11.52
C LEU A 128 -8.11 -1.33 11.77
N PRO A 129 -7.48 -2.51 11.85
CA PRO A 129 -8.19 -3.77 11.98
C PRO A 129 -8.89 -3.90 13.34
N PRO A 130 -9.86 -4.82 13.51
CA PRO A 130 -10.57 -5.05 14.78
C PRO A 130 -9.64 -5.25 15.97
N GLU A 131 -8.52 -5.93 15.79
CA GLU A 131 -7.50 -6.19 16.82
C GLU A 131 -6.87 -4.90 17.35
N TYR A 132 -6.83 -3.84 16.54
CA TYR A 132 -6.33 -2.54 16.98
C TYR A 132 -7.12 -1.99 18.19
N PHE A 133 -8.38 -2.35 18.35
CA PHE A 133 -9.26 -1.89 19.42
C PHE A 133 -9.44 -2.90 20.54
N GLN A 134 -8.89 -4.11 20.43
CA GLN A 134 -8.99 -5.16 21.43
C GLN A 134 -7.97 -4.97 22.56
N THR A 135 -8.37 -5.30 23.79
CA THR A 135 -7.52 -5.14 24.99
C THR A 135 -6.25 -6.00 24.92
N ALA A 136 -6.33 -7.19 24.33
CA ALA A 136 -5.18 -8.09 24.14
C ALA A 136 -4.04 -7.41 23.34
N TYR A 137 -4.38 -6.49 22.44
CA TYR A 137 -3.43 -5.76 21.58
C TYR A 137 -3.14 -4.33 22.07
N ALA A 138 -3.48 -3.97 23.32
CA ALA A 138 -3.35 -2.59 23.81
C ALA A 138 -1.91 -2.04 23.72
N LYS A 139 -0.90 -2.90 23.92
CA LYS A 139 0.53 -2.56 23.85
C LYS A 139 1.18 -2.94 22.52
N TYR A 140 0.45 -3.60 21.62
CA TYR A 140 0.98 -4.07 20.35
C TYR A 140 1.13 -2.91 19.35
N ARG A 141 2.28 -2.85 18.69
CA ARG A 141 2.50 -1.95 17.55
C ARG A 141 2.38 -2.77 16.28
N PHE A 142 1.37 -2.45 15.51
CA PHE A 142 1.00 -3.18 14.32
C PHE A 142 2.00 -2.97 13.18
N PRO A 143 2.33 -3.98 12.37
CA PRO A 143 2.95 -3.74 11.09
C PRO A 143 2.02 -2.89 10.22
N ALA A 144 2.58 -2.17 9.24
CA ALA A 144 1.85 -1.39 8.27
C ALA A 144 2.11 -1.90 6.84
N ILE A 145 1.08 -1.87 6.02
CA ILE A 145 1.17 -2.15 4.58
C ILE A 145 0.65 -0.93 3.83
N GLU A 146 1.52 -0.27 3.11
CA GLU A 146 1.17 0.81 2.21
C GLU A 146 0.72 0.24 0.87
N LEU A 147 -0.48 0.62 0.42
CA LEU A 147 -1.14 0.07 -0.75
C LEU A 147 -1.32 1.16 -1.81
N ILE A 148 -0.57 1.07 -2.89
CA ILE A 148 -0.55 2.07 -3.96
C ILE A 148 -1.47 1.63 -5.10
N HIS A 149 -2.44 2.49 -5.46
CA HIS A 149 -3.38 2.23 -6.56
C HIS A 149 -2.70 2.34 -7.93
N GLY A 150 -3.34 1.79 -8.96
CA GLY A 150 -2.91 1.92 -10.35
C GLY A 150 -3.31 3.26 -10.99
N PHE A 151 -3.03 3.42 -12.27
CA PHE A 151 -3.50 4.52 -13.09
C PHE A 151 -4.16 4.00 -14.37
N PRO A 152 -5.36 4.51 -14.72
CA PRO A 152 -6.22 5.36 -13.89
C PRO A 152 -6.75 4.58 -12.67
N GLY A 153 -6.88 5.25 -11.52
CA GLY A 153 -7.36 4.65 -10.28
C GLY A 153 -7.27 5.62 -9.11
N GLN A 154 -7.85 5.21 -8.00
CA GLN A 154 -7.92 6.00 -6.77
C GLN A 154 -7.62 5.14 -5.54
N PRO A 155 -7.20 5.74 -4.42
CA PRO A 155 -6.93 4.97 -3.21
C PRO A 155 -8.15 4.23 -2.65
N VAL A 156 -9.36 4.72 -2.91
CA VAL A 156 -10.60 4.07 -2.50
C VAL A 156 -10.85 2.74 -3.21
N ASP A 157 -10.27 2.50 -4.39
CA ASP A 157 -10.39 1.25 -5.15
C ASP A 157 -9.92 0.02 -4.34
N TRP A 158 -8.96 0.22 -3.43
CA TRP A 158 -8.53 -0.82 -2.51
C TRP A 158 -9.66 -1.29 -1.59
N ILE A 159 -10.58 -0.40 -1.26
CA ILE A 159 -11.71 -0.64 -0.36
C ILE A 159 -12.94 -1.11 -1.17
N THR A 160 -13.39 -0.29 -2.13
CA THR A 160 -14.69 -0.50 -2.82
C THR A 160 -14.61 -1.55 -3.91
N VAL A 161 -13.46 -1.67 -4.57
CA VAL A 161 -13.28 -2.61 -5.69
C VAL A 161 -12.56 -3.88 -5.25
N LEU A 162 -11.51 -3.78 -4.47
CA LEU A 162 -10.67 -4.91 -4.06
C LEU A 162 -11.03 -5.47 -2.67
N ASP A 163 -11.86 -4.75 -1.89
CA ASP A 163 -12.35 -5.11 -0.55
C ASP A 163 -11.22 -5.64 0.38
N VAL A 164 -10.08 -4.93 0.33
CA VAL A 164 -8.84 -5.39 0.98
C VAL A 164 -8.95 -5.47 2.50
N ASN A 165 -9.78 -4.62 3.11
CA ASN A 165 -10.03 -4.60 4.55
C ASN A 165 -10.79 -5.86 5.02
N SER A 166 -11.93 -6.19 4.40
CA SER A 166 -12.69 -7.40 4.72
C SER A 166 -11.89 -8.67 4.40
N LEU A 167 -11.11 -8.64 3.31
CA LEU A 167 -10.20 -9.72 2.97
C LEU A 167 -9.15 -9.95 4.05
N LEU A 168 -8.48 -8.89 4.52
CA LEU A 168 -7.49 -9.02 5.60
C LEU A 168 -8.11 -9.55 6.87
N ASP A 169 -9.26 -9.03 7.29
CA ASP A 169 -9.98 -9.50 8.48
C ASP A 169 -10.36 -10.97 8.38
N SER A 170 -10.85 -11.39 7.22
CA SER A 170 -11.17 -12.79 6.93
C SER A 170 -9.93 -13.68 7.03
N LEU A 171 -8.80 -13.27 6.46
CA LEU A 171 -7.55 -14.02 6.54
C LEU A 171 -6.99 -14.08 7.97
N VAL A 172 -7.13 -13.00 8.74
CA VAL A 172 -6.73 -12.95 10.16
C VAL A 172 -7.60 -13.87 11.01
N SER A 173 -8.92 -13.82 10.84
CA SER A 173 -9.85 -14.69 11.57
C SER A 173 -9.63 -16.16 11.29
N GLN A 174 -9.19 -16.53 10.09
CA GLN A 174 -8.80 -17.88 9.68
C GLN A 174 -7.39 -18.28 10.17
N GLY A 175 -6.65 -17.37 10.81
CA GLY A 175 -5.26 -17.63 11.22
C GLY A 175 -4.23 -17.62 10.07
N ARG A 176 -4.64 -17.27 8.86
CA ARG A 176 -3.81 -17.25 7.64
C ARG A 176 -2.98 -15.99 7.52
N ALA A 177 -3.45 -14.87 8.04
CA ALA A 177 -2.73 -13.61 8.07
C ALA A 177 -2.50 -13.11 9.51
N LYS A 178 -1.65 -12.11 9.66
CA LYS A 178 -1.48 -11.35 10.91
C LYS A 178 -2.13 -9.97 10.76
N PRO A 179 -2.72 -9.42 11.84
CA PRO A 179 -3.34 -8.11 11.78
C PRO A 179 -2.31 -7.05 11.45
N ALA A 180 -2.65 -6.19 10.48
CA ALA A 180 -1.82 -5.10 10.01
C ALA A 180 -2.67 -3.84 9.77
N VAL A 181 -2.07 -2.67 9.89
CA VAL A 181 -2.69 -1.40 9.48
C VAL A 181 -2.47 -1.23 7.98
N LEU A 182 -3.55 -0.96 7.23
CA LEU A 182 -3.44 -0.67 5.80
C LEU A 182 -3.45 0.84 5.58
N VAL A 183 -2.55 1.33 4.75
CA VAL A 183 -2.38 2.75 4.44
C VAL A 183 -2.51 2.93 2.93
N MET A 184 -3.52 3.63 2.47
CA MET A 184 -3.87 3.76 1.06
C MET A 184 -3.85 5.25 0.66
N PRO A 185 -2.69 5.76 0.23
CA PRO A 185 -2.55 7.16 -0.19
C PRO A 185 -3.05 7.38 -1.61
N ASP A 186 -3.50 8.62 -1.89
CA ASP A 186 -3.61 9.12 -3.26
C ASP A 186 -2.21 9.35 -3.83
N ALA A 187 -1.76 8.48 -4.70
CA ALA A 187 -0.43 8.54 -5.30
C ALA A 187 -0.30 9.61 -6.40
N ASN A 188 -1.42 10.04 -7.00
CA ASN A 188 -1.44 10.93 -8.16
C ASN A 188 -1.99 12.34 -7.86
N GLY A 189 -2.46 12.59 -6.63
CA GLY A 189 -3.01 13.89 -6.22
C GLY A 189 -4.32 14.26 -6.91
N GLY A 190 -5.12 13.29 -7.28
CA GLY A 190 -6.44 13.48 -7.90
C GLY A 190 -6.41 14.19 -9.26
N ARG A 191 -5.25 14.27 -9.91
CA ARG A 191 -5.05 15.09 -11.13
C ARG A 191 -5.44 14.42 -12.44
N GLY A 192 -5.85 13.15 -12.40
CA GLY A 192 -6.14 12.37 -13.61
C GLY A 192 -4.90 12.15 -14.50
N ILE A 193 -3.71 12.29 -13.94
CA ILE A 193 -2.41 12.06 -14.59
C ILE A 193 -1.60 11.07 -13.76
N SER A 194 -0.78 10.27 -14.43
CA SER A 194 0.18 9.37 -13.79
C SER A 194 1.40 10.16 -13.33
N LEU A 195 1.71 10.08 -12.03
CA LEU A 195 2.92 10.65 -11.44
C LEU A 195 3.99 9.60 -11.16
N GLN A 196 3.64 8.32 -11.27
CA GLN A 196 4.52 7.15 -11.10
C GLN A 196 5.33 7.18 -9.79
N CYS A 197 4.80 7.82 -8.75
CA CYS A 197 5.45 7.93 -7.44
C CYS A 197 6.89 8.48 -7.52
N LEU A 198 7.15 9.40 -8.43
CA LEU A 198 8.49 9.95 -8.67
C LEU A 198 8.67 11.33 -8.03
N ASN A 199 9.89 11.65 -7.63
CA ASN A 199 10.27 13.03 -7.40
C ASN A 199 10.58 13.68 -8.74
N GLN A 200 9.64 14.44 -9.29
CA GLN A 200 9.76 15.00 -10.62
C GLN A 200 10.63 16.26 -10.63
N ALA A 201 11.46 16.40 -11.65
CA ALA A 201 12.24 17.61 -11.85
C ALA A 201 11.31 18.81 -12.11
N GLY A 202 11.30 19.77 -11.19
CA GLY A 202 10.39 20.93 -11.25
C GLY A 202 8.90 20.59 -11.03
N GLY A 203 8.61 19.43 -10.49
CA GLY A 203 7.26 18.93 -10.17
C GLY A 203 7.12 18.46 -8.72
N PRO A 204 6.05 17.71 -8.41
CA PRO A 204 5.81 17.22 -7.08
C PRO A 204 6.85 16.17 -6.66
N ALA A 205 7.16 16.15 -5.35
CA ALA A 205 8.10 15.21 -4.74
C ALA A 205 7.36 13.98 -4.19
N ASP A 206 6.73 13.19 -5.07
CA ASP A 206 5.82 12.10 -4.67
C ASP A 206 6.53 10.97 -3.94
N ALA A 207 7.72 10.56 -4.40
CA ALA A 207 8.52 9.55 -3.71
C ALA A 207 8.85 9.96 -2.27
N THR A 208 9.15 11.25 -2.05
CA THR A 208 9.40 11.80 -0.71
C THR A 208 8.13 11.75 0.15
N TYR A 209 6.98 12.11 -0.42
CA TYR A 209 5.72 12.04 0.29
C TYR A 209 5.39 10.61 0.73
N LEU A 210 5.40 9.68 -0.22
CA LEU A 210 5.01 8.30 0.01
C LEU A 210 6.00 7.57 0.93
N ALA A 211 7.30 7.68 0.68
CA ALA A 211 8.29 6.86 1.39
C ALA A 211 8.90 7.53 2.64
N LYS A 212 8.72 8.83 2.86
CA LYS A 212 9.25 9.51 4.05
C LYS A 212 8.18 10.15 4.92
N ASP A 213 7.36 11.04 4.32
CA ASP A 213 6.40 11.81 5.10
C ASP A 213 5.30 10.94 5.67
N LEU A 214 4.68 10.12 4.81
CA LEU A 214 3.53 9.30 5.18
C LEU A 214 3.88 8.20 6.21
N PRO A 215 4.90 7.35 6.01
CA PRO A 215 5.30 6.37 7.01
C PRO A 215 5.68 7.00 8.35
N SER A 216 6.39 8.13 8.31
CA SER A 216 6.77 8.89 9.50
C SER A 216 5.55 9.47 10.24
N PHE A 217 4.57 10.00 9.52
CA PHE A 217 3.33 10.50 10.11
C PHE A 217 2.54 9.38 10.79
N ILE A 218 2.27 8.29 10.06
CA ILE A 218 1.50 7.15 10.54
C ILE A 218 2.12 6.52 11.79
N SER A 219 3.44 6.26 11.77
CA SER A 219 4.13 5.63 12.91
C SER A 219 4.23 6.50 14.16
N ARG A 220 4.17 7.83 14.01
CA ARG A 220 4.15 8.76 15.15
C ARG A 220 2.76 8.91 15.78
N HIS A 221 1.70 8.78 15.01
CA HIS A 221 0.35 9.10 15.46
C HIS A 221 -0.51 7.87 15.74
N LEU A 222 -0.12 6.69 15.25
CA LEU A 222 -0.82 5.44 15.44
C LEU A 222 0.08 4.40 16.14
N ARG A 223 -0.53 3.34 16.67
CA ARG A 223 0.19 2.19 17.22
C ARG A 223 0.71 1.28 16.09
N VAL A 224 1.58 1.84 15.28
CA VAL A 224 2.22 1.20 14.13
C VAL A 224 3.72 1.14 14.38
N GLN A 225 4.38 0.11 13.90
CA GLN A 225 5.83 -0.02 13.92
C GLN A 225 6.50 1.18 13.22
N LYS A 226 7.72 1.50 13.62
CA LYS A 226 8.52 2.49 12.89
C LYS A 226 8.84 1.97 11.49
N PRO A 227 9.05 2.87 10.50
CA PRO A 227 9.56 2.48 9.18
C PRO A 227 10.78 1.56 9.30
N GLY A 228 10.86 0.57 8.44
CA GLY A 228 11.86 -0.49 8.47
C GLY A 228 11.21 -1.88 8.48
N LEU A 229 11.59 -2.72 9.45
CA LEU A 229 11.20 -4.14 9.49
C LEU A 229 9.67 -4.38 9.56
N GLY A 230 8.92 -3.45 10.11
CA GLY A 230 7.46 -3.57 10.27
C GLY A 230 6.64 -2.91 9.15
N TRP A 231 7.27 -2.47 8.04
CA TRP A 231 6.59 -1.82 6.93
C TRP A 231 6.73 -2.61 5.63
N GLY A 232 5.61 -2.81 4.96
CA GLY A 232 5.52 -3.31 3.60
C GLY A 232 4.91 -2.28 2.67
N ILE A 233 5.18 -2.42 1.38
CA ILE A 233 4.54 -1.66 0.31
C ILE A 233 4.00 -2.62 -0.74
N ALA A 234 2.80 -2.38 -1.26
CA ALA A 234 2.27 -3.15 -2.37
C ALA A 234 1.44 -2.27 -3.29
N GLY A 235 1.27 -2.72 -4.53
CA GLY A 235 0.46 -1.98 -5.48
C GLY A 235 0.14 -2.79 -6.72
N TYR A 236 -0.87 -2.33 -7.46
CA TYR A 236 -1.26 -2.93 -8.72
C TYR A 236 -1.00 -1.97 -9.90
N SER A 237 -0.65 -2.51 -11.06
CA SER A 237 -0.37 -1.74 -12.28
C SER A 237 0.73 -0.68 -12.02
N GLU A 238 0.47 0.62 -12.20
CA GLU A 238 1.38 1.71 -11.81
C GLU A 238 1.78 1.61 -10.33
N GLY A 239 0.84 1.28 -9.43
CA GLY A 239 1.15 1.06 -8.02
C GLY A 239 2.14 -0.10 -7.80
N GLY A 240 2.13 -1.10 -8.66
CA GLY A 240 3.14 -2.16 -8.66
C GLY A 240 4.53 -1.65 -9.04
N PHE A 241 4.63 -0.79 -10.04
CA PHE A 241 5.86 -0.06 -10.33
C PHE A 241 6.32 0.76 -9.12
N CYS A 242 5.41 1.52 -8.52
CA CYS A 242 5.68 2.30 -7.31
C CYS A 242 6.25 1.43 -6.18
N ALA A 243 5.62 0.29 -5.92
CA ALA A 243 6.07 -0.63 -4.87
C ALA A 243 7.49 -1.16 -5.12
N ALA A 244 7.82 -1.49 -6.36
CA ALA A 244 9.17 -1.92 -6.74
C ALA A 244 10.18 -0.76 -6.62
N ASN A 245 9.86 0.40 -7.20
CA ASN A 245 10.75 1.56 -7.23
C ASN A 245 11.03 2.13 -5.84
N LEU A 246 9.97 2.41 -5.07
CA LEU A 246 10.10 2.92 -3.70
C LEU A 246 10.73 1.88 -2.77
N GLY A 247 10.39 0.60 -2.94
CA GLY A 247 10.99 -0.48 -2.17
C GLY A 247 12.51 -0.56 -2.32
N LEU A 248 13.03 -0.39 -3.53
CA LEU A 248 14.48 -0.36 -3.78
C LEU A 248 15.14 0.92 -3.28
N GLN A 249 14.59 2.09 -3.62
CA GLN A 249 15.16 3.38 -3.23
C GLN A 249 15.11 3.63 -1.72
N TYR A 250 14.07 3.13 -1.07
CA TYR A 250 13.84 3.33 0.37
C TYR A 250 13.83 1.99 1.13
N GLY A 251 14.76 1.09 0.83
CA GLY A 251 14.88 -0.22 1.47
C GLY A 251 15.04 -0.17 3.01
N GLY A 252 15.43 0.97 3.57
CA GLY A 252 15.39 1.23 5.01
C GLY A 252 14.00 1.54 5.57
N VAL A 253 12.99 1.72 4.69
CA VAL A 253 11.59 1.99 5.06
C VAL A 253 10.73 0.73 4.91
N TYR A 254 10.92 -0.01 3.84
CA TYR A 254 10.10 -1.17 3.50
C TYR A 254 10.94 -2.45 3.53
N SER A 255 10.44 -3.47 4.24
CA SER A 255 11.07 -4.80 4.29
C SER A 255 10.37 -5.84 3.39
N TYR A 256 9.16 -5.52 2.90
CA TYR A 256 8.37 -6.34 1.99
C TYR A 256 7.79 -5.49 0.86
N ALA A 257 7.81 -6.01 -0.38
CA ALA A 257 7.21 -5.37 -1.54
C ALA A 257 6.34 -6.35 -2.34
N GLY A 258 5.08 -5.98 -2.55
CA GLY A 258 4.11 -6.74 -3.36
C GLY A 258 3.83 -6.03 -4.68
N VAL A 259 4.11 -6.68 -5.80
CA VAL A 259 3.96 -6.13 -7.15
C VAL A 259 2.90 -6.93 -7.90
N LEU A 260 1.74 -6.33 -8.13
CA LEU A 260 0.62 -6.95 -8.86
C LEU A 260 0.55 -6.33 -10.26
N SER A 261 0.90 -7.08 -11.29
CA SER A 261 0.94 -6.63 -12.69
C SER A 261 1.69 -5.31 -12.85
N GLY A 262 2.81 -5.15 -12.14
CA GLY A 262 3.66 -3.96 -12.25
C GLY A 262 4.69 -4.08 -13.36
N TYR A 263 5.14 -2.93 -13.81
CA TYR A 263 6.28 -2.81 -14.71
C TYR A 263 7.53 -2.33 -13.92
N PHE A 264 8.73 -2.41 -14.53
CA PHE A 264 9.98 -2.10 -13.83
C PHE A 264 10.87 -1.12 -14.60
N VAL A 265 10.26 -0.38 -15.50
CA VAL A 265 10.83 0.75 -16.24
C VAL A 265 9.78 1.85 -16.26
N PRO A 266 10.07 3.08 -15.84
CA PRO A 266 9.08 4.14 -15.84
C PRO A 266 8.58 4.41 -17.27
N SER A 267 7.30 4.71 -17.41
CA SER A 267 6.68 5.00 -18.68
C SER A 267 6.65 6.52 -18.90
N ASP A 268 7.47 7.02 -19.81
CA ASP A 268 7.46 8.44 -20.20
C ASP A 268 6.13 8.86 -20.85
N ASN A 269 5.42 7.89 -21.45
CA ASN A 269 4.16 8.16 -22.16
C ASN A 269 2.97 8.43 -21.20
N GLN A 270 3.07 8.03 -19.94
CA GLN A 270 2.02 8.21 -18.93
C GLN A 270 2.19 9.50 -18.12
N LEU A 271 3.30 10.19 -18.27
CA LEU A 271 3.49 11.53 -17.72
C LEU A 271 2.85 12.59 -18.61
N THR A 272 1.71 12.25 -19.09
CA THR A 272 0.93 13.11 -19.96
C THR A 272 0.16 14.17 -19.16
N ASP A 273 0.88 15.12 -18.62
CA ASP A 273 0.43 16.48 -18.79
C ASP A 273 0.70 16.82 -20.26
N PRO A 274 -0.31 16.95 -21.13
CA PRO A 274 -0.10 17.29 -22.55
C PRO A 274 0.66 18.60 -22.73
N SER A 275 0.74 19.42 -21.70
CA SER A 275 1.54 20.65 -21.63
C SER A 275 3.02 20.41 -21.29
N ARG A 276 3.37 19.23 -20.71
CA ARG A 276 4.75 18.88 -20.32
C ARG A 276 5.41 17.99 -21.36
N LYS A 277 6.16 18.60 -22.27
CA LYS A 277 7.06 17.88 -23.20
C LYS A 277 8.39 17.43 -22.56
N VAL A 278 8.50 17.46 -21.23
CA VAL A 278 9.78 17.25 -20.52
C VAL A 278 9.72 15.95 -19.72
N SER A 279 10.77 15.12 -19.89
CA SER A 279 11.01 13.93 -19.07
C SER A 279 10.84 14.25 -17.56
N PRO A 280 10.23 13.38 -16.75
CA PRO A 280 10.08 13.56 -15.30
C PRO A 280 11.42 13.80 -14.59
N PHE A 281 12.51 13.41 -15.25
CA PHE A 281 13.86 13.51 -14.71
C PHE A 281 14.63 14.74 -15.23
N GLY A 282 14.00 15.66 -15.97
CA GLY A 282 14.65 16.85 -16.50
C GLY A 282 15.87 16.56 -17.38
N GLY A 283 15.91 15.41 -18.05
CA GLY A 283 17.06 14.95 -18.83
C GLY A 283 18.19 14.34 -18.01
N ASN A 284 18.07 14.24 -16.68
CA ASN A 284 19.06 13.62 -15.83
C ASN A 284 19.03 12.09 -15.94
N ARG A 285 19.97 11.52 -16.71
CA ARG A 285 20.08 10.07 -16.94
C ARG A 285 20.36 9.29 -15.66
N GLY A 286 21.15 9.82 -14.73
CA GLY A 286 21.44 9.17 -13.44
C GLY A 286 20.17 8.99 -12.62
N LEU A 287 19.37 10.07 -12.53
CA LEU A 287 18.10 10.03 -11.83
C LEU A 287 17.09 9.08 -12.51
N ALA A 288 17.05 9.05 -13.84
CA ALA A 288 16.23 8.10 -14.59
C ALA A 288 16.61 6.64 -14.29
N LEU A 289 17.89 6.31 -14.25
CA LEU A 289 18.38 4.97 -13.92
C LEU A 289 18.06 4.57 -12.47
N GLN A 290 18.18 5.48 -11.51
CA GLN A 290 17.80 5.26 -10.12
C GLN A 290 16.29 5.01 -9.94
N ASN A 291 15.47 5.52 -10.84
CA ASN A 291 14.02 5.30 -10.84
C ASN A 291 13.58 4.23 -11.87
N THR A 292 14.49 3.38 -12.26
CA THR A 292 14.23 2.23 -13.15
C THR A 292 14.61 0.96 -12.39
N PRO A 293 13.66 0.27 -11.71
CA PRO A 293 13.95 -0.90 -10.88
C PRO A 293 14.84 -1.96 -11.54
N GLN A 294 14.68 -2.21 -12.84
CA GLN A 294 15.52 -3.14 -13.61
C GLN A 294 16.99 -2.68 -13.75
N ALA A 295 17.23 -1.38 -13.74
CA ALA A 295 18.58 -0.82 -13.76
C ALA A 295 19.11 -0.63 -12.34
N GLU A 296 18.28 -0.10 -11.46
CA GLU A 296 18.60 0.22 -10.07
C GLU A 296 19.13 -0.99 -9.32
N ILE A 297 18.45 -2.15 -9.40
CA ILE A 297 18.87 -3.39 -8.73
C ILE A 297 20.31 -3.80 -9.06
N LYS A 298 20.83 -3.44 -10.24
CA LYS A 298 22.20 -3.69 -10.67
C LYS A 298 23.19 -2.68 -10.09
N LEU A 299 22.72 -1.47 -9.81
CA LEU A 299 23.54 -0.33 -9.35
C LEU A 299 23.61 -0.23 -7.82
N LEU A 300 22.67 -0.83 -7.10
CA LEU A 300 22.67 -0.81 -5.64
C LEU A 300 23.94 -1.42 -5.07
N PRO A 301 24.59 -0.78 -4.06
CA PRO A 301 25.77 -1.32 -3.41
C PRO A 301 25.52 -2.69 -2.77
N ALA A 302 26.57 -3.45 -2.55
CA ALA A 302 26.50 -4.67 -1.75
C ALA A 302 26.04 -4.32 -0.32
N GLY A 303 25.08 -5.07 0.22
CA GLY A 303 24.52 -4.81 1.57
C GLY A 303 23.46 -3.70 1.61
N HIS A 304 23.14 -3.05 0.50
CA HIS A 304 21.96 -2.15 0.46
C HIS A 304 20.71 -2.95 0.84
N PRO A 305 19.91 -2.50 1.82
CA PRO A 305 18.71 -3.21 2.21
C PRO A 305 17.68 -3.15 1.07
N ILE A 306 17.22 -4.31 0.63
CA ILE A 306 16.16 -4.46 -0.36
C ILE A 306 15.00 -5.25 0.26
N PRO A 307 13.73 -4.92 -0.03
CA PRO A 307 12.60 -5.64 0.51
C PRO A 307 12.52 -7.06 -0.05
N GLN A 308 11.89 -7.97 0.70
CA GLN A 308 11.46 -9.24 0.16
C GLN A 308 10.38 -8.99 -0.90
N PHE A 309 10.52 -9.60 -2.09
CA PHE A 309 9.59 -9.36 -3.19
C PHE A 309 8.57 -10.48 -3.37
N TRP A 310 7.34 -10.07 -3.67
CA TRP A 310 6.27 -10.91 -4.18
C TRP A 310 5.79 -10.32 -5.52
N LEU A 311 5.88 -11.11 -6.60
CA LEU A 311 5.57 -10.68 -7.96
C LEU A 311 4.37 -11.47 -8.48
N GLY A 312 3.38 -10.81 -9.04
CA GLY A 312 2.21 -11.47 -9.60
C GLY A 312 1.67 -10.79 -10.84
N ALA A 313 1.13 -11.59 -11.77
CA ALA A 313 0.46 -11.10 -12.98
C ALA A 313 -0.57 -12.10 -13.50
N GLY A 314 -1.41 -11.67 -14.42
CA GLY A 314 -2.26 -12.55 -15.21
C GLY A 314 -1.50 -13.18 -16.35
N ARG A 315 -1.68 -14.50 -16.59
CA ARG A 315 -0.95 -15.21 -17.67
C ARG A 315 -1.29 -14.72 -19.08
N LEU A 316 -2.46 -14.13 -19.27
CA LEU A 316 -2.85 -13.55 -20.57
C LEU A 316 -2.19 -12.19 -20.83
N ASP A 317 -1.70 -11.52 -19.78
CA ASP A 317 -0.85 -10.34 -19.95
C ASP A 317 0.61 -10.75 -20.11
N SER A 318 0.97 -11.03 -21.34
CA SER A 318 2.33 -11.48 -21.67
C SER A 318 3.41 -10.42 -21.39
N ALA A 319 3.06 -9.14 -21.38
CA ALA A 319 4.00 -8.05 -21.08
C ALA A 319 4.35 -8.05 -19.59
N ASP A 320 3.38 -8.11 -18.72
CA ASP A 320 3.57 -8.17 -17.27
C ASP A 320 4.28 -9.46 -16.84
N VAL A 321 3.90 -10.60 -17.44
CA VAL A 321 4.57 -11.88 -17.18
C VAL A 321 6.06 -11.82 -17.53
N ARG A 322 6.42 -11.29 -18.72
CA ARG A 322 7.83 -11.11 -19.11
C ARG A 322 8.56 -10.15 -18.18
N SER A 323 7.92 -9.05 -17.84
CA SER A 323 8.48 -8.01 -16.97
C SER A 323 8.78 -8.56 -15.58
N ALA A 324 7.80 -9.25 -14.97
CA ALA A 324 7.95 -9.89 -13.66
C ALA A 324 9.01 -10.99 -13.67
N THR A 325 9.02 -11.85 -14.70
CA THR A 325 10.01 -12.92 -14.84
C THR A 325 11.44 -12.37 -14.99
N TYR A 326 11.60 -11.31 -15.79
CA TYR A 326 12.91 -10.69 -15.94
C TYR A 326 13.39 -10.02 -14.64
N PHE A 327 12.49 -9.36 -13.92
CA PHE A 327 12.84 -8.74 -12.64
C PHE A 327 13.18 -9.78 -11.56
N ASP A 328 12.48 -10.93 -11.55
CA ASP A 328 12.79 -12.07 -10.68
C ASP A 328 14.23 -12.58 -10.94
N LEU A 329 14.63 -12.74 -12.21
CA LEU A 329 16.00 -13.11 -12.58
C LEU A 329 17.05 -12.11 -12.08
N LEU A 330 16.74 -10.82 -12.10
CA LEU A 330 17.63 -9.78 -11.56
C LEU A 330 17.73 -9.84 -10.04
N LEU A 331 16.64 -10.14 -9.34
CA LEU A 331 16.59 -10.29 -7.90
C LEU A 331 17.32 -11.56 -7.42
N ALA A 332 17.35 -12.63 -8.19
CA ALA A 332 17.94 -13.92 -7.80
C ALA A 332 19.40 -13.80 -7.32
N ASN A 333 20.16 -12.84 -7.84
CA ASN A 333 21.54 -12.55 -7.42
C ASN A 333 21.64 -11.74 -6.11
N ARG A 334 20.53 -11.20 -5.61
CA ARG A 334 20.46 -10.34 -4.42
C ARG A 334 19.63 -10.95 -3.32
N GLN A 335 18.68 -11.81 -3.68
CA GLN A 335 17.64 -12.32 -2.81
C GLN A 335 17.25 -13.76 -3.24
N PRO A 336 17.54 -14.77 -2.43
CA PRO A 336 17.28 -16.16 -2.83
C PRO A 336 15.80 -16.57 -2.80
N SER A 337 14.89 -15.74 -2.30
CA SER A 337 13.48 -16.10 -2.11
C SER A 337 12.51 -15.03 -2.59
N VAL A 338 12.44 -14.82 -3.90
CA VAL A 338 11.33 -14.09 -4.53
C VAL A 338 10.13 -15.04 -4.66
N ARG A 339 8.94 -14.53 -4.36
CA ARG A 339 7.72 -15.29 -4.63
C ARG A 339 7.08 -14.80 -5.93
N VAL A 340 6.85 -15.72 -6.85
CA VAL A 340 6.21 -15.40 -8.14
C VAL A 340 4.92 -16.20 -8.28
N LYS A 341 3.84 -15.53 -8.69
CA LYS A 341 2.55 -16.18 -8.94
C LYS A 341 1.88 -15.60 -10.19
N PHE A 342 1.50 -16.45 -11.12
CA PHE A 342 0.74 -16.08 -12.30
C PHE A 342 -0.66 -16.70 -12.26
N VAL A 343 -1.70 -15.87 -12.47
CA VAL A 343 -3.10 -16.31 -12.50
C VAL A 343 -3.43 -16.89 -13.88
N PRO A 344 -3.78 -18.18 -13.99
CA PRO A 344 -4.22 -18.76 -15.27
C PRO A 344 -5.48 -18.03 -15.77
N GLY A 345 -5.53 -17.68 -17.06
CA GLY A 345 -6.68 -16.96 -17.65
C GLY A 345 -6.82 -15.50 -17.22
N GLY A 346 -5.98 -15.01 -16.31
CA GLY A 346 -5.99 -13.59 -15.88
C GLY A 346 -5.32 -12.67 -16.88
N GLY A 347 -5.87 -11.48 -17.07
CA GLY A 347 -5.29 -10.36 -17.81
C GLY A 347 -4.84 -9.23 -16.86
N HIS A 348 -4.68 -8.01 -17.40
CA HIS A 348 -4.39 -6.79 -16.62
C HIS A 348 -5.69 -6.20 -16.05
N THR A 349 -6.29 -6.88 -15.06
CA THR A 349 -7.64 -6.56 -14.57
C THR A 349 -7.77 -6.67 -13.06
N MET A 350 -8.80 -6.02 -12.51
CA MET A 350 -9.18 -6.09 -11.08
C MET A 350 -9.45 -7.54 -10.63
N LEU A 351 -10.02 -8.37 -11.51
CA LEU A 351 -10.26 -9.80 -11.21
C LEU A 351 -8.95 -10.55 -10.94
N THR A 352 -7.94 -10.30 -11.77
CA THR A 352 -6.60 -10.86 -11.57
C THR A 352 -6.00 -10.41 -10.23
N TRP A 353 -6.11 -9.13 -9.91
CA TRP A 353 -5.55 -8.60 -8.65
C TRP A 353 -6.30 -9.12 -7.44
N ARG A 354 -7.63 -9.26 -7.50
CA ARG A 354 -8.40 -9.96 -6.44
C ARG A 354 -7.91 -11.39 -6.19
N ALA A 355 -7.53 -12.11 -7.25
CA ALA A 355 -7.01 -13.48 -7.12
C ALA A 355 -5.57 -13.53 -6.55
N LEU A 356 -4.79 -12.46 -6.73
CA LEU A 356 -3.42 -12.33 -6.25
C LEU A 356 -3.33 -11.82 -4.81
N LEU A 357 -4.30 -11.01 -4.36
CA LEU A 357 -4.30 -10.36 -3.06
C LEU A 357 -4.23 -11.32 -1.87
N PRO A 358 -5.06 -12.39 -1.75
CA PRO A 358 -5.04 -13.25 -0.57
C PRO A 358 -3.66 -13.84 -0.30
N PRO A 359 -2.99 -14.54 -1.24
CA PRO A 359 -1.67 -15.12 -0.98
C PRO A 359 -0.57 -14.07 -0.78
N MET A 360 -0.69 -12.88 -1.36
CA MET A 360 0.26 -11.79 -1.12
C MET A 360 0.12 -11.23 0.30
N LEU A 361 -1.11 -10.95 0.75
CA LEU A 361 -1.37 -10.43 2.10
C LEU A 361 -1.00 -11.44 3.19
N GLU A 362 -1.29 -12.72 3.00
CA GLU A 362 -0.84 -13.79 3.90
C GLU A 362 0.67 -13.75 4.08
N TRP A 363 1.38 -13.82 2.97
CA TRP A 363 2.84 -13.83 2.98
C TRP A 363 3.42 -12.56 3.59
N MET A 364 2.93 -11.40 3.20
CA MET A 364 3.46 -10.11 3.65
C MET A 364 3.18 -9.88 5.15
N SER A 365 1.94 -10.08 5.58
CA SER A 365 1.57 -9.82 6.98
C SER A 365 2.24 -10.78 7.96
N GLN A 366 2.37 -12.07 7.61
CA GLN A 366 3.11 -13.04 8.40
C GLN A 366 4.59 -12.71 8.47
N GLY A 367 5.18 -12.34 7.33
CA GLY A 367 6.60 -11.98 7.24
C GLY A 367 6.94 -10.74 8.06
N LEU A 368 6.16 -9.68 7.94
CA LEU A 368 6.31 -8.45 8.72
C LEU A 368 6.20 -8.70 10.22
N ALA A 369 5.20 -9.45 10.67
CA ALA A 369 5.00 -9.77 12.08
C ALA A 369 6.15 -10.64 12.63
N THR A 370 6.66 -11.58 11.84
CA THR A 370 7.79 -12.44 12.22
C THR A 370 9.07 -11.63 12.38
N GLN A 371 9.39 -10.73 11.44
CA GLN A 371 10.58 -9.87 11.54
C GLN A 371 10.55 -8.97 12.76
N VAL A 372 9.39 -8.35 13.05
CA VAL A 372 9.20 -7.54 14.25
C VAL A 372 9.44 -8.37 15.52
N SER A 373 8.85 -9.56 15.62
CA SER A 373 9.01 -10.43 16.79
C SER A 373 10.46 -10.87 17.01
N LEU A 374 11.18 -11.20 15.94
CA LEU A 374 12.60 -11.58 16.00
C LEU A 374 13.48 -10.40 16.43
N HIS A 375 13.19 -9.21 15.91
CA HIS A 375 13.91 -7.99 16.28
C HIS A 375 13.70 -7.64 17.75
N ASP A 376 12.46 -7.67 18.24
CA ASP A 376 12.12 -7.39 19.64
C ASP A 376 12.78 -8.42 20.59
N ALA A 377 12.79 -9.69 20.22
CA ALA A 377 13.47 -10.75 20.97
C ALA A 377 14.99 -10.53 21.01
N ARG A 378 15.60 -10.06 19.92
CA ARG A 378 17.03 -9.71 19.87
C ARG A 378 17.34 -8.54 20.78
N LEU A 379 16.59 -7.45 20.70
CA LEU A 379 16.75 -6.28 21.57
C LEU A 379 16.61 -6.64 23.06
N ALA A 380 15.64 -7.49 23.41
CA ALA A 380 15.44 -7.96 24.77
C ALA A 380 16.66 -8.74 25.28
N ARG A 381 17.27 -9.61 24.45
CA ARG A 381 18.49 -10.36 24.80
C ARG A 381 19.69 -9.42 24.97
N GLU A 382 19.88 -8.45 24.06
CA GLU A 382 20.95 -7.45 24.13
C GLU A 382 20.82 -6.60 25.41
N HIS A 383 19.61 -6.15 25.74
CA HIS A 383 19.33 -5.41 26.97
C HIS A 383 19.63 -6.25 28.23
N ALA A 384 19.17 -7.50 28.25
CA ALA A 384 19.44 -8.39 29.37
C ALA A 384 20.94 -8.65 29.55
N ALA A 385 21.69 -8.83 28.45
CA ALA A 385 23.14 -8.98 28.49
C ALA A 385 23.86 -7.71 29.02
N ALA A 386 23.43 -6.52 28.59
CA ALA A 386 23.94 -5.25 29.07
C ALA A 386 23.70 -5.05 30.58
N VAL A 387 22.49 -5.35 31.06
CA VAL A 387 22.14 -5.30 32.49
C VAL A 387 23.00 -6.27 33.30
N ALA A 388 23.19 -7.50 32.80
CA ALA A 388 24.04 -8.51 33.46
C ALA A 388 25.53 -8.05 33.51
N ALA A 389 26.05 -7.47 32.45
CA ALA A 389 27.40 -6.91 32.39
C ALA A 389 27.58 -5.77 33.40
N ALA A 390 26.64 -4.82 33.46
CA ALA A 390 26.64 -3.72 34.41
C ALA A 390 26.60 -4.21 35.88
N LYS A 391 25.81 -5.27 36.15
CA LYS A 391 25.76 -5.90 37.48
C LYS A 391 27.10 -6.55 37.86
N ARG A 392 27.74 -7.25 36.91
CA ARG A 392 29.09 -7.86 37.15
C ARG A 392 30.12 -6.79 37.41
N HIS A 393 30.13 -5.69 36.66
CA HIS A 393 31.05 -4.58 36.87
C HIS A 393 30.92 -3.99 38.28
N LYS A 394 29.68 -3.71 38.74
CA LYS A 394 29.42 -3.21 40.09
C LYS A 394 29.90 -4.17 41.19
N LEU A 395 29.67 -5.48 41.02
CA LEU A 395 30.14 -6.49 41.95
C LEU A 395 31.67 -6.50 42.02
N ALA A 396 32.36 -6.48 40.88
CA ALA A 396 33.82 -6.43 40.83
C ALA A 396 34.41 -5.15 41.44
N GLU A 397 33.73 -4.01 41.31
CA GLU A 397 34.13 -2.76 42.01
C GLU A 397 33.95 -2.88 43.54
N GLN A 398 32.84 -3.47 44.00
CA GLN A 398 32.61 -3.70 45.42
C GLN A 398 33.63 -4.67 46.02
N GLU A 399 33.98 -5.74 45.34
CA GLU A 399 35.01 -6.68 45.75
C GLU A 399 36.40 -6.01 45.85
N LYS A 400 36.76 -5.17 44.87
CA LYS A 400 38.00 -4.36 44.93
C LYS A 400 38.03 -3.40 46.11
N LEU A 401 36.92 -2.74 46.40
CA LEU A 401 36.76 -1.81 47.52
C LEU A 401 36.91 -2.55 48.86
N GLN A 402 36.26 -3.72 49.01
CA GLN A 402 36.38 -4.56 50.22
C GLN A 402 37.79 -5.11 50.39
N ALA A 403 38.46 -5.51 49.32
CA ALA A 403 39.86 -5.94 49.36
C ALA A 403 40.81 -4.81 49.82
N HIS A 404 40.60 -3.59 49.33
CA HIS A 404 41.38 -2.42 49.77
C HIS A 404 41.14 -2.08 51.26
N GLN A 405 39.87 -2.15 51.71
CA GLN A 405 39.54 -1.93 53.12
C GLN A 405 40.18 -3.01 54.04
N LYS A 406 40.19 -4.26 53.58
CA LYS A 406 40.81 -5.37 54.34
C LYS A 406 42.35 -5.26 54.40
N ALA A 407 42.98 -4.74 53.35
CA ALA A 407 44.46 -4.50 53.34
C ALA A 407 44.88 -3.29 54.19
N ALA A 408 44.00 -2.32 54.44
CA ALA A 408 44.22 -1.14 55.24
C ALA A 408 44.06 -1.35 56.77
N LEU A 409 43.60 -2.54 57.22
CA LEU A 409 43.51 -2.83 58.66
C LEU A 409 44.88 -3.08 59.24
N PRO A 410 45.35 -2.37 60.38
CA PRO A 410 46.65 -2.53 60.93
C PRO A 410 46.78 -3.94 61.54
N HIS A 411 47.90 -4.61 61.19
CA HIS A 411 48.30 -5.86 61.81
C HIS A 411 48.53 -5.62 63.33
N LYS A 412 47.66 -6.19 64.16
CA LYS A 412 47.91 -6.26 65.59
C LYS A 412 49.10 -7.15 65.79
N THR A 413 50.24 -6.52 66.19
CA THR A 413 51.45 -7.22 66.67
C THR A 413 51.10 -8.00 67.93
N PRO A 414 51.42 -9.30 68.06
CA PRO A 414 51.30 -10.03 69.30
C PRO A 414 52.19 -9.45 70.37
N GLN A 415 51.60 -8.95 71.46
CA GLN A 415 52.43 -8.67 72.70
C GLN A 415 52.83 -10.01 73.34
N HIS A 416 54.10 -10.34 73.27
CA HIS A 416 54.65 -11.37 74.08
C HIS A 416 54.73 -10.89 75.53
N LYS A 417 54.12 -11.65 76.48
CA LYS A 417 54.39 -11.69 77.87
C LYS A 417 55.42 -12.78 78.12
#